data_2a23121655bdc191538768762a13ba4e
#
_entry.id   2a23121655bdc191538768762a13ba4e
#
_cell.length_a   1.000
_cell.length_b   1.000
_cell.length_c   1.000
_cell.angle_alpha   90.00
_cell.angle_beta   90.00
_cell.angle_gamma   90.00
#
_symmetry.space_group_name_H-M   'P 1'
#
loop_
_entity.id
_entity.type
_entity.pdbx_description
1 polymer ?
#
loop_
_entity_poly.entity_id
_entity_poly.type
_entity_poly.pdbx_seq_one_letter_code
_entity_poly.pdbx_strand_id
1 'polypeptide(L)'
;SGELNNREGSLLSNTDSVISAQGLDNRSGNIQSNGTVSMSTNGLVLNNQKGKVSANTLDVVSGDVINSQGALSANNQLTITAGNINSQSGTIQSGKNLKMTAADVNNDEGLIYAQQAELSVKHLSNQRTNSQEAGIQADQLRIDAISLNNTQGQIVSSQDLPLTVSDSLINTQGLISTNGVLTIGSNASKQPTITNSQGRIQSGKDMQVNAAGLDSSGHIISNGNLKLSLDGDLNHTGTIAAQKNIDLKAADVINSGSVQAGEDLQVSSQNWNNDKGVVEANRIALDTGSLSNQSGRIQQNNIADLNVNVGAGLLNQDGVIGAQLAQAASVSSTTTSG
;
A
#
# COMPACT_ATOMS: atom_id res chain seq x y z
N SER A 1 -16.73 10.98 38.61
CA SER A 1 -17.54 9.94 37.97
C SER A 1 -16.86 8.59 38.14
N GLY A 2 -17.63 7.51 38.32
CA GLY A 2 -17.14 6.15 38.37
C GLY A 2 -17.06 5.51 36.98
N GLU A 3 -16.75 4.23 36.91
CA GLU A 3 -16.87 3.44 35.67
C GLU A 3 -18.33 3.36 35.23
N LEU A 4 -18.58 3.49 33.92
CA LEU A 4 -19.91 3.21 33.36
C LEU A 4 -19.95 1.77 32.86
N ASN A 5 -20.83 0.97 33.47
CA ASN A 5 -21.07 -0.40 33.07
C ASN A 5 -22.39 -0.50 32.28
N ASN A 6 -22.30 -0.72 30.96
CA ASN A 6 -23.42 -0.99 30.06
C ASN A 6 -23.32 -2.40 29.46
N ARG A 7 -22.69 -3.32 30.16
CA ARG A 7 -22.55 -4.71 29.72
C ARG A 7 -23.92 -5.35 29.48
N GLU A 8 -24.12 -5.88 28.24
CA GLU A 8 -25.41 -6.48 27.83
C GLU A 8 -26.61 -5.50 27.95
N GLY A 9 -26.33 -4.22 28.26
CA GLY A 9 -27.32 -3.17 28.43
C GLY A 9 -27.56 -2.35 27.15
N SER A 10 -28.48 -1.40 27.27
CA SER A 10 -28.77 -0.47 26.17
C SER A 10 -28.86 0.96 26.66
N LEU A 11 -28.12 1.85 26.03
CA LEU A 11 -28.23 3.29 26.19
C LEU A 11 -28.75 3.87 24.85
N LEU A 12 -29.93 4.42 24.86
CA LEU A 12 -30.61 4.89 23.66
C LEU A 12 -30.96 6.37 23.78
N SER A 13 -30.71 7.15 22.73
CA SER A 13 -31.08 8.56 22.67
C SER A 13 -31.64 8.92 21.29
N ASN A 14 -32.62 9.80 21.23
CA ASN A 14 -33.11 10.38 19.98
C ASN A 14 -32.32 11.64 19.55
N THR A 15 -31.54 12.20 20.46
CA THR A 15 -30.75 13.42 20.27
C THR A 15 -29.31 13.15 20.71
N ASP A 16 -28.52 14.19 20.92
CA ASP A 16 -27.14 14.07 21.35
C ASP A 16 -27.01 13.36 22.70
N SER A 17 -25.92 12.64 22.89
CA SER A 17 -25.56 11.97 24.12
C SER A 17 -24.11 12.29 24.48
N VAL A 18 -23.88 12.65 25.73
CA VAL A 18 -22.54 12.84 26.29
C VAL A 18 -22.30 11.81 27.35
N ILE A 19 -21.26 11.01 27.15
CA ILE A 19 -20.84 9.95 28.08
C ILE A 19 -19.44 10.32 28.59
N SER A 20 -19.35 10.62 29.89
CA SER A 20 -18.07 10.89 30.57
C SER A 20 -17.95 9.98 31.79
N ALA A 21 -16.97 9.09 31.80
CA ALA A 21 -16.79 8.10 32.83
C ALA A 21 -15.31 7.81 33.12
N GLN A 22 -15.00 7.17 34.22
CA GLN A 22 -13.71 6.58 34.52
C GLN A 22 -13.66 5.15 33.93
N GLY A 23 -13.55 5.08 32.57
CA GLY A 23 -13.72 3.84 31.82
C GLY A 23 -15.18 3.55 31.45
N LEU A 24 -15.37 2.76 30.39
CA LEU A 24 -16.67 2.36 29.86
C LEU A 24 -16.65 0.88 29.46
N ASP A 25 -17.47 0.09 30.11
CA ASP A 25 -17.71 -1.31 29.73
C ASP A 25 -19.03 -1.43 28.95
N ASN A 26 -18.92 -1.60 27.62
CA ASN A 26 -20.04 -1.82 26.70
C ASN A 26 -19.99 -3.23 26.08
N ARG A 27 -19.40 -4.21 26.78
CA ARG A 27 -19.31 -5.57 26.25
C ARG A 27 -20.70 -6.17 25.98
N SER A 28 -20.90 -6.61 24.73
CA SER A 28 -22.20 -7.11 24.25
C SER A 28 -23.36 -6.13 24.48
N GLY A 29 -23.07 -4.87 24.83
CA GLY A 29 -24.05 -3.81 25.04
C GLY A 29 -24.31 -3.01 23.76
N ASN A 30 -25.34 -2.19 23.79
CA ASN A 30 -25.73 -1.30 22.71
C ASN A 30 -25.80 0.15 23.18
N ILE A 31 -25.07 1.03 22.49
CA ILE A 31 -25.16 2.48 22.67
C ILE A 31 -25.61 3.05 21.33
N GLN A 32 -26.74 3.71 21.27
CA GLN A 32 -27.30 4.23 20.04
C GLN A 32 -27.87 5.64 20.22
N SER A 33 -27.58 6.51 19.24
CA SER A 33 -28.15 7.85 19.16
C SER A 33 -28.50 8.22 17.71
N ASN A 34 -29.59 8.94 17.54
CA ASN A 34 -29.89 9.57 16.25
C ASN A 34 -29.11 10.90 16.06
N GLY A 35 -28.55 11.46 17.11
CA GLY A 35 -27.68 12.64 17.11
C GLY A 35 -26.20 12.29 17.22
N THR A 36 -25.47 13.13 17.94
CA THR A 36 -24.05 12.94 18.27
C THR A 36 -23.91 12.07 19.53
N VAL A 37 -22.96 11.15 19.52
CA VAL A 37 -22.45 10.51 20.72
C VAL A 37 -21.03 10.97 20.97
N SER A 38 -20.83 11.71 22.06
CA SER A 38 -19.50 12.12 22.53
C SER A 38 -19.10 11.30 23.74
N MET A 39 -18.04 10.50 23.61
CA MET A 39 -17.55 9.61 24.67
C MET A 39 -16.19 10.05 25.17
N SER A 40 -16.04 10.15 26.49
CA SER A 40 -14.75 10.29 27.15
C SER A 40 -14.62 9.29 28.28
N THR A 41 -13.54 8.51 28.25
CA THR A 41 -13.21 7.57 29.33
C THR A 41 -12.16 8.12 30.30
N ASN A 42 -11.85 9.42 30.19
CA ASN A 42 -10.87 10.10 31.03
C ASN A 42 -9.50 9.38 31.08
N GLY A 43 -9.05 8.91 29.91
CA GLY A 43 -7.75 8.23 29.77
C GLY A 43 -7.76 6.74 30.17
N LEU A 44 -8.91 6.17 30.54
CA LEU A 44 -9.07 4.74 30.80
C LEU A 44 -9.66 4.02 29.56
N VAL A 45 -10.07 2.77 29.70
CA VAL A 45 -10.47 1.90 28.59
C VAL A 45 -11.93 2.10 28.20
N LEU A 46 -12.20 2.16 26.88
CA LEU A 46 -13.50 1.82 26.29
C LEU A 46 -13.47 0.35 25.88
N ASN A 47 -14.21 -0.49 26.58
CA ASN A 47 -14.37 -1.90 26.21
C ASN A 47 -15.71 -2.10 25.48
N ASN A 48 -15.64 -2.22 24.15
CA ASN A 48 -16.77 -2.48 23.25
C ASN A 48 -16.71 -3.89 22.64
N GLN A 49 -16.06 -4.85 23.30
CA GLN A 49 -15.97 -6.21 22.79
C GLN A 49 -17.36 -6.82 22.57
N LYS A 50 -17.64 -7.26 21.33
CA LYS A 50 -18.97 -7.73 20.88
C LYS A 50 -20.10 -6.71 21.07
N GLY A 51 -19.79 -5.50 21.51
CA GLY A 51 -20.75 -4.43 21.71
C GLY A 51 -20.97 -3.62 20.43
N LYS A 52 -21.98 -2.78 20.47
CA LYS A 52 -22.31 -1.89 19.36
C LYS A 52 -22.44 -0.46 19.85
N VAL A 53 -21.78 0.46 19.15
CA VAL A 53 -21.97 1.90 19.30
C VAL A 53 -22.35 2.44 17.93
N SER A 54 -23.49 3.13 17.84
CA SER A 54 -23.95 3.72 16.59
C SER A 54 -24.54 5.11 16.80
N ALA A 55 -24.16 6.06 15.94
CA ALA A 55 -24.62 7.45 16.02
C ALA A 55 -24.71 8.08 14.62
N ASN A 56 -25.28 9.28 14.55
CA ASN A 56 -25.12 10.11 13.36
C ASN A 56 -23.68 10.66 13.29
N THR A 57 -23.17 11.16 14.42
CA THR A 57 -21.76 11.52 14.64
C THR A 57 -21.25 10.82 15.89
N LEU A 58 -20.07 10.23 15.84
CA LEU A 58 -19.47 9.52 16.96
C LEU A 58 -18.07 10.06 17.24
N ASP A 59 -17.88 10.63 18.41
CA ASP A 59 -16.60 11.14 18.88
C ASP A 59 -16.15 10.32 20.10
N VAL A 60 -15.00 9.66 19.99
CA VAL A 60 -14.44 8.80 21.03
C VAL A 60 -13.07 9.33 21.45
N VAL A 61 -12.93 9.64 22.75
CA VAL A 61 -11.64 9.97 23.38
C VAL A 61 -11.42 8.97 24.53
N SER A 62 -10.42 8.11 24.38
CA SER A 62 -10.19 7.00 25.30
C SER A 62 -8.69 6.77 25.55
N GLY A 63 -8.34 6.15 26.69
CA GLY A 63 -7.00 5.60 26.88
C GLY A 63 -6.75 4.51 25.84
N ASP A 64 -7.48 3.42 25.95
CA ASP A 64 -7.48 2.36 24.92
C ASP A 64 -8.92 2.07 24.46
N VAL A 65 -9.07 1.53 23.24
CA VAL A 65 -10.33 1.05 22.69
C VAL A 65 -10.21 -0.44 22.40
N ILE A 66 -11.02 -1.25 23.06
CA ILE A 66 -11.18 -2.67 22.77
C ILE A 66 -12.48 -2.84 22.01
N ASN A 67 -12.41 -3.03 20.68
CA ASN A 67 -13.54 -3.22 19.78
C ASN A 67 -13.53 -4.61 19.11
N SER A 68 -12.87 -5.59 19.72
CA SER A 68 -12.79 -6.94 19.17
C SER A 68 -14.17 -7.55 18.98
N GLN A 69 -14.49 -7.97 17.74
CA GLN A 69 -15.82 -8.47 17.34
C GLN A 69 -16.96 -7.45 17.61
N GLY A 70 -16.64 -6.21 17.94
CA GLY A 70 -17.61 -5.15 18.19
C GLY A 70 -17.75 -4.22 16.98
N ALA A 71 -18.63 -3.23 17.10
CA ALA A 71 -18.86 -2.24 16.05
C ALA A 71 -18.87 -0.82 16.61
N LEU A 72 -18.09 0.06 16.00
CA LEU A 72 -18.17 1.51 16.15
C LEU A 72 -18.61 2.09 14.79
N SER A 73 -19.80 2.71 14.75
CA SER A 73 -20.42 3.14 13.50
C SER A 73 -20.95 4.56 13.58
N ALA A 74 -20.72 5.36 12.54
CA ALA A 74 -21.35 6.66 12.37
C ALA A 74 -21.93 6.83 10.96
N ASN A 75 -23.03 7.56 10.83
CA ASN A 75 -23.60 7.85 9.51
C ASN A 75 -22.81 8.95 8.78
N ASN A 76 -22.32 9.96 9.51
CA ASN A 76 -21.64 11.10 8.93
C ASN A 76 -20.14 11.15 9.30
N GLN A 77 -19.83 11.18 10.59
CA GLN A 77 -18.45 11.36 11.07
C GLN A 77 -18.15 10.46 12.24
N LEU A 78 -17.03 9.78 12.17
CA LEU A 78 -16.43 9.03 13.26
C LEU A 78 -15.03 9.59 13.55
N THR A 79 -14.86 10.09 14.77
CA THR A 79 -13.53 10.50 15.26
C THR A 79 -13.11 9.60 16.41
N ILE A 80 -11.93 9.02 16.34
CA ILE A 80 -11.36 8.21 17.44
C ILE A 80 -9.99 8.77 17.78
N THR A 81 -9.81 9.14 19.05
CA THR A 81 -8.51 9.47 19.64
C THR A 81 -8.27 8.54 20.81
N ALA A 82 -7.29 7.66 20.70
CA ALA A 82 -6.99 6.66 21.70
C ALA A 82 -5.49 6.39 21.86
N GLY A 83 -5.11 5.75 22.95
CA GLY A 83 -3.77 5.17 23.11
C GLY A 83 -3.58 4.04 22.11
N ASN A 84 -4.31 2.95 22.31
CA ASN A 84 -4.32 1.81 21.38
C ASN A 84 -5.74 1.46 20.96
N ILE A 85 -5.89 0.85 19.80
CA ILE A 85 -7.17 0.37 19.27
C ILE A 85 -7.01 -1.10 18.90
N ASN A 86 -7.74 -1.97 19.57
CA ASN A 86 -7.86 -3.36 19.18
C ASN A 86 -9.25 -3.60 18.57
N SER A 87 -9.32 -3.68 17.25
CA SER A 87 -10.52 -3.96 16.46
C SER A 87 -10.43 -5.32 15.73
N GLN A 88 -9.73 -6.30 16.31
CA GLN A 88 -9.62 -7.62 15.72
C GLN A 88 -11.01 -8.23 15.47
N SER A 89 -11.27 -8.67 14.24
CA SER A 89 -12.58 -9.16 13.77
C SER A 89 -13.74 -8.18 14.07
N GLY A 90 -13.43 -6.91 14.36
CA GLY A 90 -14.39 -5.86 14.64
C GLY A 90 -14.61 -4.93 13.45
N THR A 91 -15.53 -3.99 13.60
CA THR A 91 -15.87 -3.01 12.57
C THR A 91 -15.72 -1.60 13.11
N ILE A 92 -15.04 -0.75 12.35
CA ILE A 92 -14.97 0.70 12.54
C ILE A 92 -15.41 1.33 11.23
N GLN A 93 -16.58 1.96 11.20
CA GLN A 93 -17.10 2.49 9.95
C GLN A 93 -17.75 3.88 10.06
N SER A 94 -17.61 4.65 9.01
CA SER A 94 -18.32 5.90 8.84
C SER A 94 -18.95 5.99 7.45
N GLY A 95 -20.16 6.49 7.37
CA GLY A 95 -20.81 6.74 6.07
C GLY A 95 -20.11 7.84 5.26
N LYS A 96 -19.41 8.78 5.92
CA LYS A 96 -18.66 9.85 5.24
C LYS A 96 -17.22 9.93 5.75
N ASN A 97 -16.98 10.52 6.91
CA ASN A 97 -15.63 10.86 7.36
C ASN A 97 -15.20 9.98 8.54
N LEU A 98 -14.03 9.39 8.45
CA LEU A 98 -13.34 8.72 9.54
C LEU A 98 -12.01 9.41 9.80
N LYS A 99 -11.80 9.84 11.04
CA LYS A 99 -10.49 10.28 11.52
C LYS A 99 -10.09 9.44 12.72
N MET A 100 -8.91 8.81 12.62
CA MET A 100 -8.37 7.94 13.66
C MET A 100 -6.97 8.38 14.03
N THR A 101 -6.74 8.59 15.34
CA THR A 101 -5.42 8.89 15.90
C THR A 101 -5.16 7.92 17.05
N ALA A 102 -4.09 7.11 16.93
CA ALA A 102 -3.72 6.15 17.97
C ALA A 102 -2.22 5.84 17.93
N ALA A 103 -1.68 5.17 18.96
CA ALA A 103 -0.36 4.59 18.89
C ALA A 103 -0.43 3.28 18.07
N ASP A 104 -1.07 2.26 18.59
CA ASP A 104 -1.17 0.97 17.92
C ASP A 104 -2.62 0.70 17.49
N VAL A 105 -2.78 0.23 16.25
CA VAL A 105 -4.07 -0.21 15.72
C VAL A 105 -3.96 -1.64 15.23
N ASN A 106 -4.74 -2.51 15.84
CA ASN A 106 -4.94 -3.88 15.37
C ASN A 106 -6.31 -3.98 14.67
N ASN A 107 -6.30 -4.11 13.35
CA ASN A 107 -7.46 -4.38 12.50
C ASN A 107 -7.40 -5.79 11.87
N ASP A 108 -6.72 -6.73 12.51
CA ASP A 108 -6.62 -8.10 11.99
C ASP A 108 -8.02 -8.73 11.86
N GLU A 109 -8.31 -9.30 10.68
CA GLU A 109 -9.63 -9.87 10.36
C GLU A 109 -10.80 -8.86 10.47
N GLY A 110 -10.51 -7.57 10.72
CA GLY A 110 -11.50 -6.52 10.93
C GLY A 110 -11.77 -5.66 9.68
N LEU A 111 -12.73 -4.77 9.81
CA LEU A 111 -13.10 -3.79 8.77
C LEU A 111 -12.91 -2.36 9.28
N ILE A 112 -12.19 -1.56 8.52
CA ILE A 112 -12.20 -0.09 8.60
C ILE A 112 -12.76 0.44 7.28
N TYR A 113 -13.88 1.16 7.33
CA TYR A 113 -14.55 1.67 6.13
C TYR A 113 -15.03 3.10 6.29
N ALA A 114 -14.83 3.93 5.26
CA ALA A 114 -15.44 5.26 5.15
C ALA A 114 -15.44 5.75 3.69
N GLN A 115 -16.20 6.82 3.37
CA GLN A 115 -15.96 7.54 2.12
C GLN A 115 -14.60 8.25 2.16
N GLN A 116 -14.30 8.94 3.27
CA GLN A 116 -13.00 9.58 3.49
C GLN A 116 -12.41 9.07 4.80
N ALA A 117 -11.23 8.47 4.75
CA ALA A 117 -10.54 7.94 5.92
C ALA A 117 -9.14 8.56 6.05
N GLU A 118 -8.85 9.05 7.24
CA GLU A 118 -7.53 9.53 7.65
C GLU A 118 -7.10 8.76 8.91
N LEU A 119 -6.04 7.97 8.77
CA LEU A 119 -5.46 7.18 9.84
C LEU A 119 -4.06 7.72 10.15
N SER A 120 -3.87 8.24 11.37
CA SER A 120 -2.58 8.71 11.89
C SER A 120 -2.18 7.85 13.08
N VAL A 121 -1.28 6.89 12.86
CA VAL A 121 -0.96 5.86 13.83
C VAL A 121 0.55 5.60 13.90
N LYS A 122 1.05 4.95 14.95
CA LYS A 122 2.45 4.50 14.95
C LYS A 122 2.57 3.12 14.30
N HIS A 123 1.80 2.16 14.77
CA HIS A 123 1.85 0.80 14.24
C HIS A 123 0.46 0.35 13.81
N LEU A 124 0.33 -0.09 12.57
CA LEU A 124 -0.91 -0.58 11.98
C LEU A 124 -0.77 -2.04 11.57
N SER A 125 -1.58 -2.89 12.18
CA SER A 125 -1.78 -4.27 11.75
C SER A 125 -3.12 -4.41 11.03
N ASN A 126 -3.10 -4.94 9.80
CA ASN A 126 -4.27 -5.19 8.96
C ASN A 126 -4.16 -6.58 8.33
N GLN A 127 -3.89 -7.59 9.14
CA GLN A 127 -3.60 -8.92 8.67
C GLN A 127 -4.87 -9.76 8.45
N ARG A 128 -4.81 -10.71 7.51
CA ARG A 128 -5.89 -11.67 7.24
C ARG A 128 -7.23 -10.99 6.94
N THR A 129 -7.17 -9.88 6.19
CA THR A 129 -8.34 -9.09 5.81
C THR A 129 -8.60 -9.14 4.30
N ASN A 130 -8.21 -10.21 3.61
CA ASN A 130 -8.32 -10.37 2.17
C ASN A 130 -9.73 -10.80 1.67
N SER A 131 -10.75 -10.66 2.51
CA SER A 131 -12.16 -10.85 2.14
C SER A 131 -12.82 -9.52 1.76
N GLN A 132 -13.93 -9.55 1.01
CA GLN A 132 -14.65 -8.34 0.59
C GLN A 132 -15.22 -7.53 1.78
N GLU A 133 -15.45 -8.17 2.92
CA GLU A 133 -16.06 -7.56 4.11
C GLU A 133 -15.03 -7.20 5.19
N ALA A 134 -13.74 -7.20 4.87
CA ALA A 134 -12.67 -6.89 5.79
C ALA A 134 -11.62 -5.96 5.16
N GLY A 135 -10.66 -5.50 5.95
CA GLY A 135 -9.57 -4.64 5.50
C GLY A 135 -9.81 -3.16 5.72
N ILE A 136 -9.01 -2.36 5.05
CA ILE A 136 -9.12 -0.90 5.10
C ILE A 136 -9.58 -0.43 3.71
N GLN A 137 -10.76 0.16 3.65
CA GLN A 137 -11.40 0.52 2.40
C GLN A 137 -11.98 1.93 2.48
N ALA A 138 -11.69 2.78 1.51
CA ALA A 138 -12.29 4.11 1.41
C ALA A 138 -12.32 4.61 -0.03
N ASP A 139 -13.15 5.62 -0.32
CA ASP A 139 -13.04 6.33 -1.59
C ASP A 139 -11.80 7.22 -1.59
N GLN A 140 -11.56 7.95 -0.51
CA GLN A 140 -10.34 8.71 -0.27
C GLN A 140 -9.68 8.18 0.99
N LEU A 141 -8.49 7.62 0.87
CA LEU A 141 -7.76 7.02 1.97
C LEU A 141 -6.40 7.67 2.13
N ARG A 142 -6.09 8.10 3.34
CA ARG A 142 -4.76 8.52 3.76
C ARG A 142 -4.32 7.71 4.97
N ILE A 143 -3.12 7.16 4.93
CA ILE A 143 -2.52 6.45 6.05
C ILE A 143 -1.15 7.05 6.33
N ASP A 144 -0.94 7.50 7.56
CA ASP A 144 0.35 7.91 8.10
C ASP A 144 0.72 6.97 9.24
N ALA A 145 1.81 6.21 9.08
CA ALA A 145 2.25 5.22 10.05
C ALA A 145 3.79 5.19 10.20
N ILE A 146 4.29 4.70 11.33
CA ILE A 146 5.69 4.31 11.47
C ILE A 146 5.88 2.94 10.80
N SER A 147 5.04 1.96 11.15
CA SER A 147 5.06 0.65 10.52
C SER A 147 3.67 0.17 10.13
N LEU A 148 3.59 -0.57 9.04
CA LEU A 148 2.36 -1.16 8.51
C LEU A 148 2.59 -2.62 8.16
N ASN A 149 1.77 -3.50 8.75
CA ASN A 149 1.71 -4.91 8.40
C ASN A 149 0.36 -5.24 7.74
N ASN A 150 0.41 -5.50 6.43
CA ASN A 150 -0.73 -5.89 5.60
C ASN A 150 -0.61 -7.35 5.12
N THR A 151 -0.04 -8.25 5.94
CA THR A 151 0.11 -9.67 5.57
C THR A 151 -1.25 -10.32 5.36
N GLN A 152 -1.50 -10.86 4.15
CA GLN A 152 -2.79 -11.41 3.75
C GLN A 152 -3.95 -10.43 3.94
N GLY A 153 -3.63 -9.13 3.97
CA GLY A 153 -4.61 -8.07 4.17
C GLY A 153 -4.94 -7.33 2.88
N GLN A 154 -5.92 -6.45 2.95
CA GLN A 154 -6.23 -5.53 1.86
C GLN A 154 -6.37 -4.09 2.32
N ILE A 155 -5.79 -3.20 1.54
CA ILE A 155 -5.91 -1.75 1.65
C ILE A 155 -6.33 -1.23 0.28
N VAL A 156 -7.52 -0.65 0.20
CA VAL A 156 -8.12 -0.25 -1.08
C VAL A 156 -8.63 1.18 -1.02
N SER A 157 -8.29 1.97 -2.03
CA SER A 157 -8.83 3.31 -2.25
C SER A 157 -9.44 3.43 -3.65
N SER A 158 -10.58 4.10 -3.78
CA SER A 158 -11.16 4.41 -5.09
C SER A 158 -10.49 5.60 -5.79
N GLN A 159 -9.80 6.46 -5.04
CA GLN A 159 -9.06 7.63 -5.53
C GLN A 159 -7.58 7.50 -5.16
N ASP A 160 -6.84 8.61 -5.16
CA ASP A 160 -5.42 8.59 -4.82
C ASP A 160 -5.19 8.02 -3.41
N LEU A 161 -4.09 7.27 -3.24
CA LEU A 161 -3.69 6.67 -1.97
C LEU A 161 -2.29 7.17 -1.57
N PRO A 162 -2.21 8.24 -0.78
CA PRO A 162 -0.97 8.57 -0.08
C PRO A 162 -0.80 7.65 1.13
N LEU A 163 0.26 6.85 1.09
CA LEU A 163 0.65 5.92 2.13
C LEU A 163 2.01 6.34 2.68
N THR A 164 2.00 7.09 3.78
CA THR A 164 3.21 7.55 4.45
C THR A 164 3.61 6.52 5.49
N VAL A 165 4.76 5.87 5.28
CA VAL A 165 5.34 4.91 6.21
C VAL A 165 6.80 5.27 6.42
N SER A 166 7.28 5.29 7.67
CA SER A 166 8.63 5.79 7.97
C SER A 166 9.64 4.71 8.37
N ASP A 167 9.21 3.49 8.65
CA ASP A 167 10.12 2.40 9.05
C ASP A 167 9.94 1.13 8.24
N SER A 168 8.76 0.52 8.25
CA SER A 168 8.54 -0.76 7.55
C SER A 168 7.13 -0.91 6.98
N LEU A 169 7.05 -1.40 5.75
CA LEU A 169 5.82 -1.82 5.08
C LEU A 169 5.93 -3.29 4.70
N ILE A 170 5.10 -4.13 5.30
CA ILE A 170 4.99 -5.55 4.99
C ILE A 170 3.66 -5.80 4.27
N ASN A 171 3.74 -6.30 3.02
CA ASN A 171 2.59 -6.65 2.18
C ASN A 171 2.69 -8.10 1.70
N THR A 172 3.10 -9.02 2.57
CA THR A 172 3.21 -10.45 2.24
C THR A 172 1.85 -11.04 1.93
N GLN A 173 1.65 -11.55 0.71
CA GLN A 173 0.36 -12.08 0.22
C GLN A 173 -0.80 -11.08 0.37
N GLY A 174 -0.49 -9.80 0.59
CA GLY A 174 -1.47 -8.73 0.77
C GLY A 174 -1.75 -7.96 -0.52
N LEU A 175 -2.78 -7.15 -0.48
CA LEU A 175 -3.18 -6.24 -1.55
C LEU A 175 -3.13 -4.79 -1.06
N ILE A 176 -2.39 -3.95 -1.78
CA ILE A 176 -2.48 -2.49 -1.69
C ILE A 176 -2.90 -2.01 -3.07
N SER A 177 -4.06 -1.38 -3.18
CA SER A 177 -4.65 -1.03 -4.47
C SER A 177 -5.33 0.33 -4.45
N THR A 178 -5.17 1.07 -5.53
CA THR A 178 -5.97 2.28 -5.78
C THR A 178 -6.33 2.42 -7.26
N ASN A 179 -7.48 3.04 -7.54
CA ASN A 179 -7.82 3.45 -8.91
C ASN A 179 -7.15 4.78 -9.32
N GLY A 180 -6.60 5.52 -8.35
CA GLY A 180 -5.87 6.77 -8.54
C GLY A 180 -4.36 6.58 -8.59
N VAL A 181 -3.66 7.63 -8.15
CA VAL A 181 -2.20 7.64 -7.94
C VAL A 181 -1.88 6.96 -6.61
N LEU A 182 -0.87 6.09 -6.61
CA LEU A 182 -0.31 5.52 -5.39
C LEU A 182 1.02 6.18 -5.06
N THR A 183 1.13 6.71 -3.85
CA THR A 183 2.41 7.21 -3.34
C THR A 183 2.78 6.47 -2.07
N ILE A 184 3.93 5.80 -2.06
CA ILE A 184 4.48 5.12 -0.87
C ILE A 184 5.82 5.77 -0.53
N GLY A 185 6.03 6.09 0.74
CA GLY A 185 7.28 6.66 1.21
C GLY A 185 7.13 7.35 2.56
N SER A 186 8.14 8.09 2.94
CA SER A 186 8.18 8.85 4.19
C SER A 186 8.37 10.34 3.92
N ASN A 187 7.78 11.18 4.75
CA ASN A 187 8.08 12.60 4.80
C ASN A 187 9.29 12.92 5.70
N ALA A 188 9.81 11.91 6.40
CA ALA A 188 11.02 12.02 7.23
C ALA A 188 12.30 11.74 6.40
N SER A 189 13.45 11.95 7.01
CA SER A 189 14.75 11.67 6.37
C SER A 189 15.01 10.18 6.12
N LYS A 190 14.33 9.29 6.85
CA LYS A 190 14.43 7.83 6.69
C LYS A 190 13.25 7.32 5.88
N GLN A 191 13.54 6.56 4.83
CA GLN A 191 12.54 5.87 4.04
C GLN A 191 12.24 4.47 4.62
N PRO A 192 11.04 3.89 4.39
CA PRO A 192 10.69 2.57 4.87
C PRO A 192 11.46 1.47 4.13
N THR A 193 11.68 0.34 4.78
CA THR A 193 11.90 -0.93 4.09
C THR A 193 10.57 -1.52 3.63
N ILE A 194 10.52 -2.07 2.41
CA ILE A 194 9.29 -2.65 1.85
C ILE A 194 9.51 -4.13 1.56
N THR A 195 8.62 -4.96 2.10
CA THR A 195 8.55 -6.39 1.78
C THR A 195 7.21 -6.68 1.09
N ASN A 196 7.26 -7.11 -0.19
CA ASN A 196 6.08 -7.46 -0.99
C ASN A 196 6.16 -8.92 -1.47
N SER A 197 6.39 -9.86 -0.54
CA SER A 197 6.49 -11.28 -0.86
C SER A 197 5.14 -11.85 -1.28
N GLN A 198 5.02 -12.30 -2.55
CA GLN A 198 3.76 -12.81 -3.12
C GLN A 198 2.57 -11.84 -2.99
N GLY A 199 2.83 -10.60 -2.59
CA GLY A 199 1.81 -9.56 -2.46
C GLY A 199 1.58 -8.81 -3.77
N ARG A 200 0.59 -7.92 -3.77
CA ARG A 200 0.26 -7.08 -4.91
C ARG A 200 0.16 -5.61 -4.48
N ILE A 201 0.93 -4.76 -5.13
CA ILE A 201 0.87 -3.31 -5.00
C ILE A 201 0.48 -2.77 -6.37
N GLN A 202 -0.64 -2.06 -6.49
CA GLN A 202 -1.12 -1.60 -7.78
C GLN A 202 -1.76 -0.22 -7.75
N SER A 203 -1.62 0.51 -8.84
CA SER A 203 -2.27 1.81 -9.07
C SER A 203 -3.02 1.84 -10.40
N GLY A 204 -4.16 2.50 -10.42
CA GLY A 204 -4.92 2.77 -11.64
C GLY A 204 -4.35 3.91 -12.48
N LYS A 205 -3.45 4.72 -11.91
CA LYS A 205 -2.71 5.79 -12.56
C LYS A 205 -1.21 5.64 -12.26
N ASP A 206 -0.50 6.73 -12.06
CA ASP A 206 0.93 6.71 -11.74
C ASP A 206 1.19 6.09 -10.35
N MET A 207 2.38 5.55 -10.18
CA MET A 207 2.87 5.04 -8.90
C MET A 207 4.24 5.63 -8.59
N GLN A 208 4.41 6.10 -7.37
CA GLN A 208 5.70 6.51 -6.85
C GLN A 208 5.99 5.76 -5.55
N VAL A 209 7.15 5.12 -5.49
CA VAL A 209 7.64 4.41 -4.31
C VAL A 209 9.02 4.95 -3.95
N ASN A 210 9.12 5.50 -2.75
CA ASN A 210 10.39 5.87 -2.14
C ASN A 210 10.64 4.93 -0.96
N ALA A 211 11.76 4.22 -0.95
CA ALA A 211 12.06 3.24 0.10
C ALA A 211 13.57 3.17 0.40
N ALA A 212 13.91 2.68 1.59
CA ALA A 212 15.29 2.34 1.94
C ALA A 212 15.76 1.08 1.20
N GLY A 213 14.85 0.15 0.93
CA GLY A 213 15.08 -1.05 0.14
C GLY A 213 13.76 -1.76 -0.14
N LEU A 214 13.74 -2.61 -1.16
CA LEU A 214 12.54 -3.32 -1.60
C LEU A 214 12.85 -4.78 -1.91
N ASP A 215 12.24 -5.69 -1.13
CA ASP A 215 12.21 -7.13 -1.43
C ASP A 215 10.84 -7.52 -1.98
N SER A 216 10.78 -7.98 -3.23
CA SER A 216 9.52 -8.31 -3.88
C SER A 216 9.58 -9.59 -4.71
N SER A 217 8.87 -10.61 -4.24
CA SER A 217 8.51 -11.77 -5.08
C SER A 217 7.07 -11.68 -5.59
N GLY A 218 6.38 -10.60 -5.30
CA GLY A 218 5.01 -10.31 -5.72
C GLY A 218 4.94 -9.42 -6.96
N HIS A 219 3.85 -8.67 -7.06
CA HIS A 219 3.57 -7.81 -8.20
C HIS A 219 3.56 -6.33 -7.79
N ILE A 220 4.21 -5.48 -8.58
CA ILE A 220 4.16 -4.02 -8.49
C ILE A 220 3.72 -3.51 -9.87
N ILE A 221 2.49 -3.00 -9.96
CA ILE A 221 1.87 -2.71 -11.25
C ILE A 221 1.28 -1.31 -11.26
N SER A 222 1.70 -0.50 -12.23
CA SER A 222 1.15 0.83 -12.50
C SER A 222 0.44 0.86 -13.85
N ASN A 223 -0.78 1.37 -13.89
CA ASN A 223 -1.46 1.65 -15.16
C ASN A 223 -1.01 2.99 -15.79
N GLY A 224 -0.14 3.74 -15.14
CA GLY A 224 0.54 4.93 -15.65
C GLY A 224 2.04 4.75 -15.65
N ASN A 225 2.75 5.77 -15.16
CA ASN A 225 4.18 5.71 -14.91
C ASN A 225 4.48 5.05 -13.56
N LEU A 226 5.62 4.37 -13.46
CA LEU A 226 6.15 3.83 -12.23
C LEU A 226 7.49 4.46 -11.91
N LYS A 227 7.60 5.11 -10.77
CA LYS A 227 8.86 5.60 -10.25
C LYS A 227 9.22 4.84 -8.97
N LEU A 228 10.37 4.16 -9.02
CA LEU A 228 10.98 3.49 -7.86
C LEU A 228 12.28 4.23 -7.51
N SER A 229 12.32 4.84 -6.34
CA SER A 229 13.52 5.52 -5.82
C SER A 229 13.93 4.88 -4.52
N LEU A 230 14.96 4.04 -4.59
CA LEU A 230 15.46 3.29 -3.45
C LEU A 230 16.82 3.86 -3.00
N ASP A 231 16.97 4.10 -1.71
CA ASP A 231 18.25 4.50 -1.11
C ASP A 231 19.23 3.32 -1.04
N GLY A 232 18.73 2.09 -0.96
CA GLY A 232 19.45 0.82 -0.96
C GLY A 232 19.04 -0.07 -2.13
N ASP A 233 18.84 -1.35 -1.87
CA ASP A 233 18.75 -2.39 -2.90
C ASP A 233 17.33 -2.72 -3.31
N LEU A 234 17.19 -3.15 -4.57
CA LEU A 234 16.03 -3.83 -5.11
C LEU A 234 16.34 -5.33 -5.27
N ASN A 235 15.66 -6.18 -4.50
CA ASN A 235 15.65 -7.63 -4.70
C ASN A 235 14.31 -8.05 -5.30
N HIS A 236 14.29 -8.47 -6.57
CA HIS A 236 13.05 -8.73 -7.29
C HIS A 236 13.06 -10.10 -7.98
N THR A 237 12.00 -10.88 -7.70
CA THR A 237 11.79 -12.18 -8.33
C THR A 237 10.39 -12.34 -8.95
N GLY A 238 9.52 -11.34 -8.80
CA GLY A 238 8.14 -11.33 -9.27
C GLY A 238 7.93 -10.53 -10.55
N THR A 239 6.98 -9.59 -10.55
CA THR A 239 6.68 -8.71 -11.69
C THR A 239 6.68 -7.25 -11.27
N ILE A 240 7.48 -6.44 -11.94
CA ILE A 240 7.38 -4.97 -11.91
C ILE A 240 6.92 -4.53 -13.30
N ALA A 241 5.77 -3.86 -13.39
CA ALA A 241 5.22 -3.45 -14.66
C ALA A 241 4.60 -2.05 -14.62
N ALA A 242 4.78 -1.29 -15.71
CA ALA A 242 4.07 -0.05 -15.95
C ALA A 242 3.49 -0.04 -17.37
N GLN A 243 2.29 0.49 -17.55
CA GLN A 243 1.74 0.67 -18.92
C GLN A 243 2.49 1.74 -19.70
N LYS A 244 3.12 2.69 -19.01
CA LYS A 244 3.95 3.74 -19.62
C LYS A 244 5.41 3.53 -19.22
N ASN A 245 5.98 4.47 -18.52
CA ASN A 245 7.39 4.53 -18.20
C ASN A 245 7.72 3.90 -16.84
N ILE A 246 8.91 3.32 -16.75
CA ILE A 246 9.55 2.95 -15.48
C ILE A 246 10.82 3.79 -15.32
N ASP A 247 10.91 4.52 -14.20
CA ASP A 247 12.11 5.18 -13.71
C ASP A 247 12.55 4.43 -12.42
N LEU A 248 13.63 3.68 -12.51
CA LEU A 248 14.18 2.87 -11.43
C LEU A 248 15.55 3.40 -11.00
N LYS A 249 15.64 3.80 -9.74
CA LYS A 249 16.91 4.13 -9.10
C LYS A 249 17.09 3.29 -7.85
N ALA A 250 18.25 2.60 -7.72
CA ALA A 250 18.61 1.81 -6.54
C ALA A 250 20.14 1.79 -6.38
N ALA A 251 20.64 1.35 -5.22
CA ALA A 251 22.06 1.05 -5.07
C ALA A 251 22.40 -0.18 -5.90
N ASP A 252 21.88 -1.33 -5.56
CA ASP A 252 22.01 -2.55 -6.34
C ASP A 252 20.63 -3.04 -6.82
N VAL A 253 20.58 -3.60 -8.02
CA VAL A 253 19.38 -4.23 -8.59
C VAL A 253 19.65 -5.71 -8.80
N ILE A 254 18.88 -6.56 -8.12
CA ILE A 254 18.86 -8.00 -8.35
C ILE A 254 17.49 -8.35 -8.91
N ASN A 255 17.44 -8.71 -10.19
CA ASN A 255 16.23 -9.10 -10.90
C ASN A 255 16.37 -10.52 -11.45
N SER A 256 15.65 -11.46 -10.86
CA SER A 256 15.43 -12.78 -11.47
C SER A 256 13.96 -13.01 -11.85
N GLY A 257 13.15 -11.94 -11.79
CA GLY A 257 11.76 -11.87 -12.23
C GLY A 257 11.60 -11.12 -13.55
N SER A 258 10.54 -10.34 -13.67
CA SER A 258 10.21 -9.57 -14.87
C SER A 258 10.05 -8.08 -14.57
N VAL A 259 10.71 -7.23 -15.40
CA VAL A 259 10.55 -5.78 -15.41
C VAL A 259 10.04 -5.35 -16.79
N GLN A 260 8.85 -4.76 -16.87
CA GLN A 260 8.19 -4.45 -18.13
C GLN A 260 7.66 -3.01 -18.16
N ALA A 261 8.12 -2.22 -19.13
CA ALA A 261 7.57 -0.90 -19.41
C ALA A 261 6.92 -0.86 -20.80
N GLY A 262 5.71 -0.31 -20.89
CA GLY A 262 5.03 -0.15 -22.17
C GLY A 262 5.68 0.89 -23.08
N GLU A 263 6.35 1.88 -22.48
CA GLU A 263 7.08 2.94 -23.19
C GLU A 263 8.57 2.86 -22.84
N ASP A 264 9.05 3.70 -21.94
CA ASP A 264 10.46 3.84 -21.62
C ASP A 264 10.81 3.16 -20.29
N LEU A 265 11.92 2.46 -20.26
CA LEU A 265 12.58 2.00 -19.05
C LEU A 265 13.90 2.74 -18.88
N GLN A 266 14.02 3.49 -17.79
CA GLN A 266 15.27 4.08 -17.36
C GLN A 266 15.71 3.46 -16.05
N VAL A 267 16.96 3.01 -15.97
CA VAL A 267 17.53 2.43 -14.76
C VAL A 267 18.86 3.10 -14.44
N SER A 268 19.03 3.44 -13.17
CA SER A 268 20.29 3.93 -12.62
C SER A 268 20.64 3.13 -11.36
N SER A 269 21.80 2.45 -11.35
CA SER A 269 22.29 1.64 -10.24
C SER A 269 23.81 1.58 -10.15
N GLN A 270 24.35 1.11 -9.01
CA GLN A 270 25.77 0.78 -8.90
C GLN A 270 26.05 -0.57 -9.56
N ASN A 271 25.24 -1.59 -9.23
CA ASN A 271 25.33 -2.90 -9.85
C ASN A 271 23.95 -3.37 -10.27
N TRP A 272 23.88 -4.08 -11.38
CA TRP A 272 22.66 -4.76 -11.81
C TRP A 272 22.96 -6.22 -12.12
N ASN A 273 22.30 -7.10 -11.38
CA ASN A 273 22.23 -8.51 -11.68
C ASN A 273 20.84 -8.85 -12.26
N ASN A 274 20.80 -9.18 -13.56
CA ASN A 274 19.62 -9.64 -14.28
C ASN A 274 19.74 -11.13 -14.68
N ASP A 275 20.49 -11.93 -13.89
CA ASP A 275 20.67 -13.33 -14.21
C ASP A 275 19.34 -14.08 -14.17
N LYS A 276 18.98 -14.72 -15.29
CA LYS A 276 17.69 -15.38 -15.53
C LYS A 276 16.48 -14.43 -15.51
N GLY A 277 16.68 -13.13 -15.30
CA GLY A 277 15.62 -12.12 -15.29
C GLY A 277 15.22 -11.72 -16.70
N VAL A 278 14.03 -11.13 -16.82
CA VAL A 278 13.48 -10.61 -18.07
C VAL A 278 13.22 -9.12 -17.93
N VAL A 279 13.73 -8.35 -18.87
CA VAL A 279 13.53 -6.90 -18.96
C VAL A 279 13.03 -6.58 -20.36
N GLU A 280 11.87 -5.96 -20.46
CA GLU A 280 11.27 -5.58 -21.73
C GLU A 280 10.71 -4.15 -21.66
N ALA A 281 11.01 -3.34 -22.67
CA ALA A 281 10.41 -2.02 -22.85
C ALA A 281 10.43 -1.60 -24.31
N ASN A 282 9.63 -0.59 -24.66
CA ASN A 282 9.70 -0.01 -25.98
C ASN A 282 11.06 0.66 -26.21
N ARG A 283 11.57 1.42 -25.24
CA ARG A 283 12.95 1.94 -25.22
C ARG A 283 13.59 1.64 -23.86
N ILE A 284 14.90 1.35 -23.90
CA ILE A 284 15.66 1.01 -22.70
C ILE A 284 16.89 1.93 -22.61
N ALA A 285 17.08 2.53 -21.45
CA ALA A 285 18.29 3.25 -21.07
C ALA A 285 18.79 2.73 -19.72
N LEU A 286 19.95 2.09 -19.74
CA LEU A 286 20.60 1.53 -18.55
C LEU A 286 21.87 2.31 -18.26
N ASP A 287 22.02 2.77 -17.02
CA ASP A 287 23.24 3.38 -16.51
C ASP A 287 23.60 2.67 -15.20
N THR A 288 24.65 1.84 -15.25
CA THR A 288 25.05 1.01 -14.11
C THR A 288 26.56 0.85 -14.04
N GLY A 289 27.10 0.71 -12.84
CA GLY A 289 28.53 0.45 -12.65
C GLY A 289 28.92 -0.93 -13.18
N SER A 290 28.14 -1.98 -12.91
CA SER A 290 28.32 -3.31 -13.47
C SER A 290 27.01 -3.95 -13.89
N LEU A 291 27.02 -4.84 -14.89
CA LEU A 291 25.86 -5.58 -15.38
C LEU A 291 26.19 -7.07 -15.52
N SER A 292 25.43 -7.92 -14.82
CA SER A 292 25.34 -9.35 -15.09
C SER A 292 23.98 -9.67 -15.72
N ASN A 293 23.99 -10.40 -16.85
CA ASN A 293 22.78 -10.83 -17.56
C ASN A 293 22.95 -12.30 -18.03
N GLN A 294 23.48 -13.15 -17.15
CA GLN A 294 23.74 -14.55 -17.49
C GLN A 294 22.40 -15.31 -17.62
N SER A 295 22.17 -15.91 -18.78
CA SER A 295 20.89 -16.54 -19.13
C SER A 295 19.68 -15.61 -18.95
N GLY A 296 19.91 -14.30 -18.82
CA GLY A 296 18.88 -13.27 -18.71
C GLY A 296 18.53 -12.65 -20.06
N ARG A 297 17.47 -11.86 -20.12
CA ARG A 297 17.01 -11.18 -21.31
C ARG A 297 16.75 -9.70 -21.03
N ILE A 298 17.38 -8.83 -21.81
CA ILE A 298 17.12 -7.39 -21.85
C ILE A 298 16.74 -7.06 -23.30
N GLN A 299 15.47 -6.77 -23.55
CA GLN A 299 14.91 -6.61 -24.89
C GLN A 299 14.22 -5.27 -25.07
N GLN A 300 14.75 -4.44 -25.96
CA GLN A 300 14.08 -3.25 -26.48
C GLN A 300 13.18 -3.63 -27.66
N ASN A 301 11.91 -3.17 -27.64
CA ASN A 301 10.90 -3.57 -28.60
C ASN A 301 10.76 -2.59 -29.78
N ASN A 302 11.60 -1.57 -29.90
CA ASN A 302 11.65 -0.70 -31.06
C ASN A 302 13.05 -0.71 -31.73
N ILE A 303 13.16 -0.02 -32.87
CA ILE A 303 14.37 0.04 -33.68
C ILE A 303 15.32 1.20 -33.33
N ALA A 304 15.00 1.98 -32.30
CA ALA A 304 15.86 3.06 -31.84
C ALA A 304 17.14 2.52 -31.18
N ASP A 305 18.11 3.39 -30.97
CA ASP A 305 19.36 3.00 -30.31
C ASP A 305 19.10 2.47 -28.91
N LEU A 306 19.63 1.30 -28.59
CA LEU A 306 19.63 0.73 -27.25
C LEU A 306 20.78 1.32 -26.45
N ASN A 307 20.46 2.05 -25.39
CA ASN A 307 21.45 2.71 -24.57
C ASN A 307 21.78 1.84 -23.32
N VAL A 308 22.97 1.23 -23.33
CA VAL A 308 23.49 0.45 -22.21
C VAL A 308 24.86 0.97 -21.82
N ASN A 309 24.92 1.78 -20.76
CA ASN A 309 26.14 2.30 -20.19
C ASN A 309 26.55 1.47 -18.99
N VAL A 310 27.70 0.83 -19.05
CA VAL A 310 28.24 -0.03 -17.99
C VAL A 310 29.66 0.44 -17.65
N GLY A 311 29.86 0.91 -16.40
CA GLY A 311 31.12 1.55 -16.01
C GLY A 311 32.31 0.60 -15.82
N ALA A 312 32.06 -0.62 -15.29
CA ALA A 312 33.15 -1.51 -14.88
C ALA A 312 33.16 -2.87 -15.59
N GLY A 313 32.04 -3.55 -15.73
CA GLY A 313 32.01 -4.87 -16.32
C GLY A 313 30.65 -5.36 -16.75
N LEU A 314 30.60 -6.02 -17.90
CA LEU A 314 29.43 -6.67 -18.46
C LEU A 314 29.64 -8.17 -18.58
N LEU A 315 28.81 -8.98 -17.93
CA LEU A 315 28.71 -10.41 -18.12
C LEU A 315 27.40 -10.73 -18.81
N ASN A 316 27.42 -11.35 -20.00
CA ASN A 316 26.24 -11.72 -20.77
C ASN A 316 26.33 -13.15 -21.33
N GLN A 317 26.87 -14.08 -20.53
CA GLN A 317 26.98 -15.46 -20.94
C GLN A 317 25.60 -16.10 -21.06
N ASP A 318 25.31 -16.70 -22.22
CA ASP A 318 23.99 -17.29 -22.55
C ASP A 318 22.81 -16.32 -22.40
N GLY A 319 23.07 -15.02 -22.23
CA GLY A 319 22.08 -13.97 -22.10
C GLY A 319 21.80 -13.23 -23.42
N VAL A 320 20.73 -12.48 -23.46
CA VAL A 320 20.35 -11.63 -24.58
C VAL A 320 20.26 -10.18 -24.13
N ILE A 321 21.00 -9.29 -24.81
CA ILE A 321 20.83 -7.84 -24.72
C ILE A 321 20.62 -7.36 -26.14
N GLY A 322 19.42 -6.86 -26.47
CA GLY A 322 19.13 -6.53 -27.87
C GLY A 322 17.99 -5.55 -28.05
N ALA A 323 17.95 -4.96 -29.27
CA ALA A 323 16.83 -4.19 -29.75
C ALA A 323 16.17 -4.91 -30.94
N GLN A 324 14.96 -4.51 -31.28
CA GLN A 324 14.30 -5.00 -32.50
C GLN A 324 15.12 -4.56 -33.72
N LEU A 325 15.46 -5.52 -34.59
CA LEU A 325 16.15 -5.20 -35.84
C LEU A 325 15.19 -4.56 -36.83
N ALA A 326 15.63 -3.53 -37.53
CA ALA A 326 14.89 -2.98 -38.65
C ALA A 326 14.71 -4.07 -39.74
N GLN A 327 13.49 -4.24 -40.23
CA GLN A 327 13.21 -5.19 -41.30
C GLN A 327 13.98 -4.70 -42.57
N ALA A 328 14.85 -5.54 -43.13
CA ALA A 328 15.55 -5.21 -44.35
C ALA A 328 14.55 -4.89 -45.47
N ALA A 329 14.64 -3.72 -46.06
CA ALA A 329 13.82 -3.38 -47.22
C ALA A 329 14.07 -4.43 -48.32
N SER A 330 13.05 -5.12 -48.77
CA SER A 330 13.14 -6.02 -49.91
C SER A 330 13.43 -5.20 -51.15
N VAL A 331 14.66 -5.27 -51.64
CA VAL A 331 15.00 -4.71 -52.93
C VAL A 331 14.40 -5.61 -54.01
N SER A 332 13.26 -5.24 -54.56
CA SER A 332 12.73 -5.90 -55.76
C SER A 332 13.58 -5.45 -56.96
N SER A 333 14.50 -6.30 -57.40
CA SER A 333 15.15 -6.11 -58.68
C SER A 333 14.15 -6.39 -59.79
N THR A 334 13.60 -5.36 -60.42
CA THR A 334 12.93 -5.50 -61.73
C THR A 334 14.01 -5.62 -62.77
N THR A 335 14.33 -6.83 -63.22
CA THR A 335 15.04 -7.08 -64.46
C THR A 335 14.13 -6.75 -65.60
N THR A 336 14.28 -5.60 -66.23
CA THR A 336 13.75 -5.29 -67.56
C THR A 336 14.61 -6.05 -68.57
N SER A 337 14.09 -7.17 -69.09
CA SER A 337 14.60 -7.81 -70.30
C SER A 337 14.25 -6.94 -71.51
N GLY A 338 15.28 -6.33 -72.20
CA GLY A 338 15.15 -5.78 -73.48
C GLY A 338 15.25 -6.84 -74.60
#